data_f580d1f984e7aad6b9d4b72a3c0879bb
#
_entry.id   f580d1f984e7aad6b9d4b72a3c0879bb
#
_cell.length_a   1.000
_cell.length_b   1.000
_cell.length_c   1.000
_cell.angle_alpha   90.00
_cell.angle_beta   90.00
_cell.angle_gamma   90.00
#
_symmetry.space_group_name_H-M   'P 1'
#
loop_
_entity.id
_entity.type
_entity.pdbx_description
1 polymer ?
#
loop_
_entity_poly.entity_id
_entity_poly.type
_entity_poly.pdbx_seq_one_letter_code
_entity_poly.pdbx_strand_id
1 'polypeptide(L)'
;MVLVDTSVWIRFLAKREPYSQELDRLLAFDEVTGHDLVYGELLIGDGGGRRELLAAYGRIHQASTVPHGEVVEFVRARNLYGRGVGWIDVHLLASTLVGRLYLWTADSRLAAIAAELGVAYKTSGAAGTVV
;
A
#
# COMPACT_ATOMS: atom_id res chain seq x y z
N MET A 1 -1.84 -8.16 8.57
CA MET A 1 -0.75 -7.31 8.06
C MET A 1 -1.29 -6.37 7.00
N VAL A 2 -0.73 -5.19 6.93
CA VAL A 2 -1.20 -4.13 6.04
C VAL A 2 -0.08 -3.73 5.08
N LEU A 3 -0.34 -3.90 3.78
CA LEU A 3 0.53 -3.37 2.73
C LEU A 3 0.18 -1.91 2.51
N VAL A 4 1.14 -1.04 2.73
CA VAL A 4 0.92 0.41 2.71
C VAL A 4 1.44 0.98 1.39
N ASP A 5 0.52 1.59 0.62
CA ASP A 5 0.84 2.21 -0.66
C ASP A 5 1.71 3.46 -0.48
N THR A 6 2.47 3.79 -1.50
CA THR A 6 3.34 4.97 -1.54
C THR A 6 2.59 6.25 -1.18
N SER A 7 1.34 6.40 -1.61
CA SER A 7 0.53 7.58 -1.32
C SER A 7 0.37 7.84 0.18
N VAL A 8 0.27 6.79 0.98
CA VAL A 8 0.17 6.89 2.43
C VAL A 8 1.53 7.24 3.04
N TRP A 9 2.61 6.58 2.57
CA TRP A 9 3.96 6.89 3.05
C TRP A 9 4.33 8.35 2.84
N ILE A 10 3.98 8.92 1.68
CA ILE A 10 4.25 10.32 1.38
C ILE A 10 3.52 11.24 2.36
N ARG A 11 2.26 10.93 2.67
CA ARG A 11 1.48 11.70 3.65
C ARG A 11 2.03 11.54 5.07
N PHE A 12 2.50 10.35 5.41
CA PHE A 12 3.17 10.10 6.67
C PHE A 12 4.44 10.96 6.83
N LEU A 13 5.27 11.00 5.79
CA LEU A 13 6.47 11.84 5.78
C LEU A 13 6.15 13.33 5.90
N ALA A 14 5.03 13.75 5.35
CA ALA A 14 4.54 15.12 5.45
C ALA A 14 3.79 15.40 6.76
N LYS A 15 3.73 14.44 7.67
CA LYS A 15 3.05 14.53 8.97
C LYS A 15 1.57 14.88 8.84
N ARG A 16 0.92 14.34 7.81
CA ARG A 16 -0.51 14.58 7.56
C ARG A 16 -1.37 13.54 8.26
N GLU A 17 -2.35 14.04 9.00
CA GLU A 17 -3.33 13.17 9.66
C GLU A 17 -4.50 12.83 8.72
N PRO A 18 -5.13 11.67 8.87
CA PRO A 18 -4.90 10.64 9.92
C PRO A 18 -3.76 9.67 9.60
N TYR A 19 -3.06 9.83 8.48
CA TYR A 19 -2.04 8.91 7.99
C TYR A 19 -0.85 8.77 8.94
N SER A 20 -0.37 9.89 9.46
CA SER A 20 0.80 9.90 10.32
C SER A 20 0.57 9.10 11.60
N GLN A 21 -0.52 9.36 12.29
CA GLN A 21 -0.84 8.70 13.55
C GLN A 21 -1.15 7.21 13.35
N GLU A 22 -1.95 6.88 12.35
CA GLU A 22 -2.33 5.49 12.09
C GLU A 22 -1.13 4.65 11.65
N LEU A 23 -0.28 5.18 10.78
CA LEU A 23 0.90 4.45 10.32
C LEU A 23 1.91 4.26 11.47
N ASP A 24 2.10 5.26 12.33
CA ASP A 24 2.92 5.11 13.53
C ASP A 24 2.42 3.96 14.40
N ARG A 25 1.10 3.87 14.58
CA ARG A 25 0.50 2.80 15.37
C ARG A 25 0.76 1.43 14.75
N LEU A 26 0.55 1.30 13.44
CA LEU A 26 0.80 0.04 12.74
C LEU A 26 2.27 -0.38 12.81
N LEU A 27 3.18 0.58 12.66
CA LEU A 27 4.63 0.31 12.76
C LEU A 27 5.00 -0.15 14.16
N ALA A 28 4.42 0.45 15.20
CA ALA A 28 4.69 0.09 16.58
C ALA A 28 4.26 -1.35 16.91
N PHE A 29 3.25 -1.88 16.22
CA PHE A 29 2.75 -3.23 16.43
C PHE A 29 3.23 -4.23 15.36
N ASP A 30 4.23 -3.86 14.56
CA ASP A 30 4.79 -4.70 13.50
C ASP A 30 3.72 -5.22 12.52
N GLU A 31 2.76 -4.38 12.20
CA GLU A 31 1.64 -4.74 11.32
C GLU A 31 1.81 -4.24 9.88
N VAL A 32 2.93 -3.59 9.57
CA VAL A 32 3.18 -3.02 8.24
C VAL A 32 3.98 -3.99 7.39
N THR A 33 3.52 -4.17 6.16
CA THR A 33 4.23 -4.95 5.15
C THR A 33 4.73 -4.00 4.05
N GLY A 34 5.98 -4.15 3.67
CA GLY A 34 6.61 -3.42 2.58
C GLY A 34 6.48 -4.13 1.25
N HIS A 35 6.90 -3.46 0.19
CA HIS A 35 6.90 -3.99 -1.17
C HIS A 35 8.04 -3.35 -1.96
N ASP A 36 8.72 -4.14 -2.79
CA ASP A 36 9.83 -3.66 -3.60
C ASP A 36 9.47 -2.46 -4.48
N LEU A 37 8.27 -2.47 -5.05
CA LEU A 37 7.85 -1.38 -5.93
C LEU A 37 7.54 -0.10 -5.16
N VAL A 38 7.06 -0.20 -3.93
CA VAL A 38 6.89 0.96 -3.05
C VAL A 38 8.25 1.51 -2.66
N TYR A 39 9.20 0.63 -2.32
CA TYR A 39 10.57 1.05 -2.06
C TYR A 39 11.13 1.85 -3.23
N GLY A 40 10.97 1.34 -4.45
CA GLY A 40 11.44 2.02 -5.65
C GLY A 40 10.82 3.39 -5.86
N GLU A 41 9.53 3.53 -5.60
CA GLU A 41 8.84 4.81 -5.69
C GLU A 41 9.32 5.80 -4.63
N LEU A 42 9.52 5.33 -3.41
CA LEU A 42 10.05 6.18 -2.33
C LEU A 42 11.48 6.62 -2.63
N LEU A 43 12.29 5.73 -3.18
CA LEU A 43 13.67 6.03 -3.54
C LEU A 43 13.76 7.06 -4.66
N ILE A 44 13.03 6.85 -5.75
CA ILE A 44 13.11 7.75 -6.91
C ILE A 44 12.52 9.13 -6.63
N GLY A 45 11.59 9.21 -5.70
CA GLY A 45 10.99 10.46 -5.27
C GLY A 45 11.78 11.20 -4.19
N ASP A 46 12.93 10.65 -3.78
CA ASP A 46 13.72 11.24 -2.69
C ASP A 46 14.57 12.40 -3.19
N GLY A 47 14.17 13.61 -2.83
CA GLY A 47 14.96 14.82 -3.07
C GLY A 47 15.94 15.15 -1.94
N GLY A 48 16.09 14.24 -0.98
CA GLY A 48 16.89 14.39 0.22
C GLY A 48 16.03 14.21 1.48
N GLY A 49 16.57 13.52 2.48
CA GLY A 49 15.90 13.35 3.77
C GLY A 49 15.18 12.04 4.01
N ARG A 50 15.19 11.10 3.05
CA ARG A 50 14.54 9.79 3.22
C ARG A 50 15.50 8.65 3.57
N ARG A 51 16.76 8.96 3.80
CA ARG A 51 17.80 7.94 4.00
C ARG A 51 17.46 6.97 5.12
N GLU A 52 17.03 7.49 6.27
CA GLU A 52 16.70 6.66 7.44
C GLU A 52 15.44 5.83 7.18
N LEU A 53 14.43 6.41 6.56
CA LEU A 53 13.20 5.70 6.18
C LEU A 53 13.52 4.54 5.25
N LEU A 54 14.29 4.79 4.20
CA LEU A 54 14.65 3.76 3.22
C LEU A 54 15.44 2.63 3.86
N ALA A 55 16.35 2.94 4.77
CA ALA A 55 17.09 1.92 5.51
C ALA A 55 16.17 1.08 6.42
N ALA A 56 15.23 1.73 7.10
CA ALA A 56 14.28 1.05 7.97
C ALA A 56 13.26 0.23 7.19
N TYR A 57 12.86 0.71 6.01
CA TYR A 57 11.87 0.03 5.15
C TYR A 57 12.30 -1.39 4.79
N GLY A 58 13.58 -1.60 4.52
CA GLY A 58 14.09 -2.93 4.21
C GLY A 58 14.05 -3.92 5.38
N ARG A 59 13.80 -3.44 6.60
CA ARG A 59 13.76 -4.30 7.81
C ARG A 59 12.35 -4.73 8.20
N ILE A 60 11.31 -4.13 7.64
CA ILE A 60 9.94 -4.56 7.91
C ILE A 60 9.61 -5.79 7.06
N HIS A 61 8.54 -6.48 7.41
CA HIS A 61 8.05 -7.61 6.64
C HIS A 61 7.81 -7.18 5.18
N GLN A 62 8.22 -8.01 4.23
CA GLN A 62 8.10 -7.70 2.80
C GLN A 62 7.09 -8.63 2.14
N ALA A 63 6.17 -8.06 1.38
CA ALA A 63 5.24 -8.84 0.56
C ALA A 63 5.99 -9.49 -0.61
N SER A 64 5.52 -10.66 -1.02
CA SER A 64 6.05 -11.29 -2.23
C SER A 64 5.62 -10.50 -3.46
N THR A 65 6.57 -10.28 -4.36
CA THR A 65 6.26 -9.73 -5.67
C THR A 65 5.60 -10.80 -6.53
N VAL A 66 4.64 -10.40 -7.36
CA VAL A 66 3.96 -11.32 -8.28
C VAL A 66 4.57 -11.15 -9.66
N PRO A 67 4.91 -12.23 -10.37
CA PRO A 67 5.51 -12.13 -11.70
C PRO A 67 4.64 -11.34 -12.68
N HIS A 68 5.29 -10.65 -13.59
CA HIS A 68 4.64 -9.78 -14.57
C HIS A 68 3.47 -10.46 -15.30
N GLY A 69 3.69 -11.67 -15.82
CA GLY A 69 2.66 -12.39 -16.56
C GLY A 69 1.42 -12.72 -15.74
N GLU A 70 1.62 -13.04 -14.45
CA GLU A 70 0.52 -13.30 -13.53
C GLU A 70 -0.28 -12.03 -13.23
N VAL A 71 0.40 -10.89 -13.12
CA VAL A 71 -0.29 -9.60 -12.92
C VAL A 71 -1.09 -9.24 -14.17
N VAL A 72 -0.56 -9.50 -15.37
CA VAL A 72 -1.31 -9.31 -16.63
C VAL A 72 -2.61 -10.12 -16.61
N GLU A 73 -2.52 -11.40 -16.27
CA GLU A 73 -3.70 -12.26 -16.18
C GLU A 73 -4.69 -11.79 -15.12
N PHE A 74 -4.20 -11.34 -13.98
CA PHE A 74 -5.01 -10.79 -12.91
C PHE A 74 -5.81 -9.57 -13.39
N VAL A 75 -5.15 -8.64 -14.09
CA VAL A 75 -5.80 -7.44 -14.62
C VAL A 75 -6.92 -7.83 -15.61
N ARG A 76 -6.65 -8.79 -16.48
CA ARG A 76 -7.65 -9.25 -17.47
C ARG A 76 -8.80 -9.98 -16.79
N ALA A 77 -8.51 -10.89 -15.88
CA ALA A 77 -9.54 -11.68 -15.20
C ALA A 77 -10.50 -10.85 -14.36
N ARG A 78 -9.99 -9.78 -13.78
CA ARG A 78 -10.78 -8.90 -12.89
C ARG A 78 -11.23 -7.61 -13.56
N ASN A 79 -10.96 -7.44 -14.86
CA ASN A 79 -11.36 -6.25 -15.63
C ASN A 79 -10.88 -4.95 -14.98
N LEU A 80 -9.61 -4.91 -14.58
CA LEU A 80 -9.03 -3.75 -13.89
C LEU A 80 -8.52 -2.66 -14.84
N TYR A 81 -8.54 -2.91 -16.14
CA TYR A 81 -8.11 -1.95 -17.15
C TYR A 81 -9.11 -0.77 -17.25
N GLY A 82 -8.58 0.40 -17.60
CA GLY A 82 -9.41 1.59 -17.80
C GLY A 82 -10.00 2.19 -16.54
N ARG A 83 -9.54 1.76 -15.36
CA ARG A 83 -10.08 2.19 -14.07
C ARG A 83 -9.31 3.37 -13.44
N GLY A 84 -8.28 3.86 -14.12
CA GLY A 84 -7.52 5.02 -13.64
C GLY A 84 -6.44 4.69 -12.61
N VAL A 85 -6.10 3.42 -12.44
CA VAL A 85 -4.99 3.00 -11.59
C VAL A 85 -3.79 2.64 -12.45
N GLY A 86 -2.58 2.75 -11.88
CA GLY A 86 -1.34 2.48 -12.58
C GLY A 86 -0.88 1.03 -12.46
N TRP A 87 0.18 0.72 -13.21
CA TRP A 87 0.74 -0.63 -13.23
C TRP A 87 1.26 -1.08 -11.86
N ILE A 88 1.93 -0.17 -11.14
CA ILE A 88 2.40 -0.48 -9.78
C ILE A 88 1.22 -0.78 -8.86
N ASP A 89 0.13 -0.03 -8.98
CA ASP A 89 -1.07 -0.23 -8.17
C ASP A 89 -1.63 -1.65 -8.32
N VAL A 90 -1.71 -2.16 -9.54
CA VAL A 90 -2.22 -3.52 -9.76
C VAL A 90 -1.25 -4.58 -9.27
N HIS A 91 0.05 -4.32 -9.27
CA HIS A 91 1.03 -5.19 -8.62
C HIS A 91 0.80 -5.25 -7.11
N LEU A 92 0.52 -4.12 -6.47
CA LEU A 92 0.24 -4.08 -5.04
C LEU A 92 -1.03 -4.85 -4.71
N LEU A 93 -2.08 -4.72 -5.53
CA LEU A 93 -3.31 -5.50 -5.36
C LEU A 93 -3.04 -7.00 -5.47
N ALA A 94 -2.28 -7.43 -6.46
CA ALA A 94 -1.94 -8.83 -6.65
C ALA A 94 -1.15 -9.38 -5.45
N SER A 95 -0.15 -8.66 -4.98
CA SER A 95 0.64 -9.05 -3.81
C SER A 95 -0.20 -9.09 -2.54
N THR A 96 -1.16 -8.17 -2.41
CA THR A 96 -2.10 -8.13 -1.28
C THR A 96 -2.95 -9.40 -1.24
N LEU A 97 -3.48 -9.82 -2.38
CA LEU A 97 -4.30 -11.04 -2.47
C LEU A 97 -3.48 -12.30 -2.20
N VAL A 98 -2.31 -12.41 -2.82
CA VAL A 98 -1.44 -13.57 -2.64
C VAL A 98 -0.97 -13.69 -1.20
N GLY A 99 -0.62 -12.58 -0.57
CA GLY A 99 -0.12 -12.54 0.80
C GLY A 99 -1.21 -12.54 1.87
N ARG A 100 -2.48 -12.50 1.48
CA ARG A 100 -3.61 -12.39 2.41
C ARG A 100 -3.47 -11.18 3.32
N LEU A 101 -3.13 -10.05 2.71
CA LEU A 101 -2.93 -8.78 3.38
C LEU A 101 -4.14 -7.88 3.17
N TYR A 102 -4.13 -6.72 3.81
CA TYR A 102 -5.01 -5.60 3.48
C TYR A 102 -4.18 -4.52 2.82
N LEU A 103 -4.76 -3.79 1.87
CA LEU A 103 -4.09 -2.70 1.19
C LEU A 103 -4.61 -1.36 1.72
N TRP A 104 -3.70 -0.51 2.17
CA TRP A 104 -4.01 0.84 2.60
C TRP A 104 -3.45 1.85 1.60
N THR A 105 -4.34 2.62 1.00
CA THR A 105 -3.99 3.66 0.02
C THR A 105 -4.79 4.92 0.28
N ALA A 106 -4.23 6.06 -0.09
CA ALA A 106 -4.93 7.34 -0.07
C ALA A 106 -5.55 7.68 -1.44
N ASP A 107 -5.29 6.85 -2.46
CA ASP A 107 -5.87 7.02 -3.79
C ASP A 107 -7.27 6.41 -3.81
N SER A 108 -8.29 7.23 -4.10
CA SER A 108 -9.69 6.79 -4.06
C SER A 108 -10.02 5.70 -5.08
N ARG A 109 -9.38 5.73 -6.25
CA ARG A 109 -9.63 4.74 -7.31
C ARG A 109 -9.07 3.38 -6.92
N LEU A 110 -7.85 3.37 -6.38
CA LEU A 110 -7.23 2.14 -5.90
C LEU A 110 -7.97 1.60 -4.68
N ALA A 111 -8.40 2.47 -3.77
CA ALA A 111 -9.18 2.08 -2.60
C ALA A 111 -10.51 1.42 -3.00
N ALA A 112 -11.18 1.94 -4.03
CA ALA A 112 -12.42 1.35 -4.52
C ALA A 112 -12.22 -0.06 -5.04
N ILE A 113 -11.14 -0.31 -5.80
CA ILE A 113 -10.83 -1.65 -6.30
C ILE A 113 -10.47 -2.58 -5.14
N ALA A 114 -9.68 -2.12 -4.19
CA ALA A 114 -9.34 -2.93 -3.01
C ALA A 114 -10.60 -3.33 -2.24
N ALA A 115 -11.57 -2.42 -2.10
CA ALA A 115 -12.84 -2.71 -1.46
C ALA A 115 -13.64 -3.76 -2.22
N GLU A 116 -13.71 -3.66 -3.55
CA GLU A 116 -14.38 -4.65 -4.40
C GLU A 116 -13.76 -6.04 -4.23
N LEU A 117 -12.46 -6.10 -4.06
CA LEU A 117 -11.73 -7.36 -3.87
C LEU A 117 -11.74 -7.85 -2.41
N GLY A 118 -12.34 -7.10 -1.51
CA GLY A 118 -12.43 -7.46 -0.09
C GLY A 118 -11.14 -7.29 0.69
N VAL A 119 -10.21 -6.46 0.22
CA VAL A 119 -8.88 -6.32 0.83
C VAL A 119 -8.54 -4.88 1.23
N ALA A 120 -9.52 -3.98 1.27
CA ALA A 120 -9.27 -2.60 1.67
C ALA A 120 -9.03 -2.51 3.17
N TYR A 121 -7.91 -1.90 3.57
CA TYR A 121 -7.67 -1.57 4.96
C TYR A 121 -8.53 -0.38 5.36
N LYS A 122 -9.22 -0.49 6.50
CA LYS A 122 -10.00 0.59 7.07
C LYS A 122 -9.31 1.09 8.32
N THR A 123 -9.07 2.39 8.40
CA THR A 123 -8.44 3.00 9.56
C THR A 123 -9.34 2.86 10.79
N SER A 124 -8.73 2.78 11.97
CA SER A 124 -9.48 2.67 13.23
C SER A 124 -10.38 3.87 13.48
N GLY A 125 -9.99 5.07 13.01
CA GLY A 125 -10.84 6.26 13.09
C GLY A 125 -12.13 6.13 12.29
N ALA A 126 -12.05 5.58 11.06
CA ALA A 126 -13.22 5.31 10.24
C ALA A 126 -14.13 4.26 10.88
N ALA A 127 -13.55 3.21 11.46
CA ALA A 127 -14.30 2.17 12.17
C ALA A 127 -15.04 2.76 13.38
N GLY A 128 -14.39 3.67 14.10
CA GLY A 128 -14.99 4.34 15.26
C GLY A 128 -16.20 5.18 14.91
N THR A 129 -16.26 5.74 13.71
CA THR A 129 -17.37 6.59 13.29
C THR A 129 -18.61 5.80 12.88
N VAL A 130 -18.50 4.54 12.65
CA VAL A 130 -19.62 3.67 12.21
C VAL A 130 -20.51 3.30 13.41
N VAL A 131 -19.96 3.34 14.58
CA VAL A 131 -20.65 3.00 15.79
C VAL A 131 -21.46 4.18 16.29
#